data_00a565c6b93a724a79f565c0cbefe360
#
_entry.id   00a565c6b93a724a79f565c0cbefe360
#
_cell.length_a   1.000
_cell.length_b   1.000
_cell.length_c   1.000
_cell.angle_alpha   90.00
_cell.angle_beta   90.00
_cell.angle_gamma   90.00
#
_symmetry.space_group_name_H-M   'P 1'
#
loop_
_entity.id
_entity.type
_entity.pdbx_description
1 polymer ?
#
loop_
_entity_poly.entity_id
_entity_poly.type
_entity_poly.pdbx_seq_one_letter_code
_entity_poly.pdbx_strand_id
1 'polypeptide(L)'
;MCARQPLAGVPARPYPRPAHRCAPSGAPLEIPLKPSSPRLARREFTVACASALLAACASPLTKQNDANVDTKPAAPQKPLRIGLALGGGAARGFAHIGVIKALEARGLQVDLICGTSAGSVVGALYASGMSGLQINKLALTMDQASISDWAMPFRTRGFLQGVALQSYVNTTLHNRPIEKMARPLGIVATDLRSGQPILFQRGDTGVAVRASCSVPSIFEPVKIGGHEYVDGGLVSPVPASFARRMGADFVIAVDISANPETALTQSSFDVLLQTFTIMGQTIKTYELEKYADFVIRPNLAAMSGSDFGQRNAAILAGEEAVARLYGDLRRKLADHRPGAAAA
;
A
#
# COMPACT_ATOMS: atom_id res chain seq x y z
N MET A 1 23.04 -59.78 -4.61
CA MET A 1 24.22 -59.33 -3.85
C MET A 1 24.80 -58.14 -4.58
N CYS A 2 24.46 -56.92 -4.17
CA CYS A 2 25.12 -55.69 -4.61
C CYS A 2 25.35 -54.84 -3.37
N ALA A 3 26.64 -54.72 -3.03
CA ALA A 3 27.11 -54.02 -1.85
C ALA A 3 26.94 -52.51 -2.03
N ARG A 4 26.35 -51.83 -1.03
CA ARG A 4 26.33 -50.38 -0.92
C ARG A 4 27.63 -49.88 -0.32
N GLN A 5 28.36 -49.03 -1.04
CA GLN A 5 29.48 -48.27 -0.47
C GLN A 5 28.95 -47.06 0.33
N PRO A 6 29.55 -46.72 1.49
CA PRO A 6 29.23 -45.53 2.26
C PRO A 6 29.94 -44.31 1.67
N LEU A 7 29.21 -43.20 1.52
CA LEU A 7 29.74 -41.89 1.16
C LEU A 7 30.56 -41.31 2.32
N ALA A 8 31.79 -40.95 2.06
CA ALA A 8 32.75 -40.38 2.99
C ALA A 8 32.28 -38.95 3.44
N GLY A 9 32.39 -38.72 4.74
CA GLY A 9 32.03 -37.46 5.37
C GLY A 9 32.94 -36.29 4.99
N VAL A 10 32.34 -35.16 4.69
CA VAL A 10 33.04 -33.89 4.53
C VAL A 10 33.25 -33.25 5.91
N PRO A 11 34.48 -32.83 6.27
CA PRO A 11 34.73 -32.24 7.58
C PRO A 11 34.17 -30.79 7.64
N ALA A 12 33.40 -30.51 8.70
CA ALA A 12 32.92 -29.19 9.01
C ALA A 12 34.06 -28.24 9.42
N ARG A 13 34.18 -27.10 8.78
CA ARG A 13 35.09 -26.02 9.19
C ARG A 13 34.46 -25.24 10.35
N PRO A 14 35.21 -24.91 11.41
CA PRO A 14 34.67 -24.10 12.51
C PRO A 14 34.59 -22.61 12.12
N TYR A 15 33.46 -22.00 12.39
CA TYR A 15 33.28 -20.56 12.28
C TYR A 15 34.00 -19.82 13.42
N PRO A 16 34.66 -18.70 13.14
CA PRO A 16 35.24 -17.86 14.19
C PRO A 16 34.18 -17.12 15.00
N ARG A 17 34.28 -17.18 16.33
CA ARG A 17 33.47 -16.42 17.27
C ARG A 17 33.91 -14.97 17.27
N PRO A 18 32.98 -13.96 17.29
CA PRO A 18 33.36 -12.58 17.48
C PRO A 18 33.77 -12.33 18.94
N ALA A 19 34.89 -11.66 19.13
CA ALA A 19 35.42 -11.26 20.43
C ALA A 19 34.57 -10.10 21.02
N HIS A 20 33.98 -10.32 22.19
CA HIS A 20 33.39 -9.27 23.01
C HIS A 20 34.49 -8.41 23.60
N ARG A 21 34.61 -7.14 23.17
CA ARG A 21 35.36 -6.10 23.89
C ARG A 21 34.40 -5.39 24.83
N CYS A 22 34.63 -5.55 26.11
CA CYS A 22 34.10 -4.67 27.15
C CYS A 22 34.79 -3.30 27.04
N ALA A 23 33.99 -2.21 26.99
CA ALA A 23 34.47 -0.84 27.20
C ALA A 23 33.99 -0.34 28.55
N PRO A 24 34.81 0.49 29.25
CA PRO A 24 34.55 0.89 30.64
C PRO A 24 33.57 2.05 30.74
N SER A 25 32.91 2.09 31.89
CA SER A 25 32.05 3.15 32.43
C SER A 25 32.66 4.55 32.36
N GLY A 26 31.99 5.49 31.73
CA GLY A 26 32.29 6.92 31.80
C GLY A 26 31.16 7.68 32.49
N ALA A 27 31.54 8.57 33.38
CA ALA A 27 30.75 9.36 34.30
C ALA A 27 29.77 10.36 33.63
N PRO A 28 28.78 10.89 34.37
CA PRO A 28 27.75 11.79 33.82
C PRO A 28 28.29 13.19 33.55
N LEU A 29 28.04 13.73 32.39
CA LEU A 29 28.29 15.12 32.02
C LEU A 29 27.12 15.99 32.49
N GLU A 30 27.40 16.82 33.51
CA GLU A 30 26.53 17.91 33.94
C GLU A 30 26.55 19.03 32.89
N ILE A 31 25.39 19.45 32.42
CA ILE A 31 25.21 20.64 31.58
C ILE A 31 24.78 21.81 32.48
N PRO A 32 25.52 22.91 32.52
CA PRO A 32 25.12 24.07 33.33
C PRO A 32 24.02 24.88 32.64
N LEU A 33 22.92 25.06 33.35
CA LEU A 33 21.85 26.00 33.05
C LEU A 33 22.33 27.44 33.29
N LYS A 34 22.25 28.29 32.28
CA LYS A 34 22.45 29.72 32.39
C LYS A 34 21.11 30.45 32.17
N PRO A 35 20.64 31.24 33.14
CA PRO A 35 19.46 32.08 32.93
C PRO A 35 19.89 33.50 32.54
N SER A 36 19.24 34.09 31.53
CA SER A 36 19.05 35.56 31.51
C SER A 36 18.06 35.96 30.42
N SER A 37 16.87 36.31 30.86
CA SER A 37 15.97 37.21 30.11
C SER A 37 16.34 38.67 30.47
N PRO A 38 16.21 39.60 29.55
CA PRO A 38 15.77 40.96 29.89
C PRO A 38 14.41 41.23 29.33
N ARG A 39 13.50 41.58 30.23
CA ARG A 39 12.27 42.34 29.95
C ARG A 39 12.68 43.69 29.38
N LEU A 40 12.23 44.05 28.21
CA LEU A 40 12.23 45.41 27.69
C LEU A 40 10.81 45.94 27.59
N ALA A 41 10.67 47.12 28.15
CA ALA A 41 9.47 47.82 28.49
C ALA A 41 8.61 48.22 27.28
N ARG A 42 7.30 48.15 27.48
CA ARG A 42 6.29 48.95 26.79
C ARG A 42 6.52 50.42 27.13
N ARG A 43 6.79 51.26 26.12
CA ARG A 43 6.31 52.65 26.12
C ARG A 43 6.75 53.36 24.84
N GLU A 44 5.75 54.03 24.24
CA GLU A 44 5.85 55.23 23.43
C GLU A 44 6.44 55.14 22.02
N PHE A 45 5.54 55.02 21.03
CA PHE A 45 5.63 55.75 19.79
C PHE A 45 4.20 56.01 19.25
N THR A 46 3.55 56.99 19.85
CA THR A 46 2.49 57.74 19.20
C THR A 46 3.07 59.06 18.76
N VAL A 47 2.57 59.58 17.64
CA VAL A 47 2.84 60.93 17.06
C VAL A 47 4.02 61.00 16.09
N ALA A 48 3.70 60.77 14.81
CA ALA A 48 4.19 61.57 13.66
C ALA A 48 3.46 61.14 12.39
N CYS A 49 2.17 61.45 12.29
CA CYS A 49 1.43 61.47 11.03
C CYS A 49 0.92 62.91 10.87
N ALA A 50 1.60 63.74 10.15
CA ALA A 50 1.04 64.87 9.43
C ALA A 50 2.15 65.58 8.65
N SER A 51 1.98 65.83 7.41
CA SER A 51 2.78 66.71 6.55
C SER A 51 3.68 66.01 5.54
N ALA A 52 3.08 65.52 4.45
CA ALA A 52 3.65 65.52 3.10
C ALA A 52 2.60 65.19 2.03
N LEU A 53 1.59 66.04 1.97
CA LEU A 53 0.74 66.17 0.77
C LEU A 53 1.23 67.41 0.02
N LEU A 54 1.40 67.34 -1.30
CA LEU A 54 1.70 68.35 -2.27
C LEU A 54 3.14 68.38 -2.82
N ALA A 55 3.43 67.47 -3.74
CA ALA A 55 4.28 67.72 -4.89
C ALA A 55 4.02 66.64 -5.97
N ALA A 56 2.86 66.74 -6.62
CA ALA A 56 2.58 66.01 -7.82
C ALA A 56 2.58 67.03 -8.97
N CYS A 57 3.67 67.07 -9.75
CA CYS A 57 3.65 67.71 -11.05
C CYS A 57 4.64 67.04 -11.99
N ALA A 58 4.02 66.53 -13.06
CA ALA A 58 4.64 66.39 -14.39
C ALA A 58 5.81 65.40 -14.55
N SER A 59 5.46 64.18 -14.92
CA SER A 59 6.33 63.33 -15.72
C SER A 59 5.64 63.06 -17.08
N PRO A 60 6.39 63.04 -18.20
CA PRO A 60 5.83 62.92 -19.51
C PRO A 60 5.24 61.53 -19.76
N LEU A 61 4.09 61.51 -20.45
CA LEU A 61 3.43 60.31 -20.95
C LEU A 61 4.38 59.50 -21.87
N THR A 62 5.08 58.55 -21.35
CA THR A 62 5.65 57.47 -22.14
C THR A 62 4.47 56.63 -22.64
N LYS A 63 4.29 56.56 -23.95
CA LYS A 63 3.38 55.59 -24.58
C LYS A 63 3.73 54.20 -24.12
N GLN A 64 2.92 53.65 -23.19
CA GLN A 64 2.92 52.23 -22.95
C GLN A 64 2.39 51.56 -24.22
N ASN A 65 3.27 50.84 -24.91
CA ASN A 65 2.84 49.83 -25.86
C ASN A 65 2.12 48.74 -25.06
N ASP A 66 0.80 48.81 -25.06
CA ASP A 66 -0.04 47.69 -24.65
C ASP A 66 0.20 46.54 -25.65
N ALA A 67 1.28 45.78 -25.40
CA ALA A 67 1.38 44.43 -25.94
C ALA A 67 0.26 43.64 -25.26
N ASN A 68 -0.87 43.58 -25.96
CA ASN A 68 -1.99 42.72 -25.62
C ASN A 68 -1.47 41.28 -25.64
N VAL A 69 -0.94 40.82 -24.50
CA VAL A 69 -0.65 39.40 -24.29
C VAL A 69 -2.00 38.74 -24.16
N ASP A 70 -2.53 38.23 -25.27
CA ASP A 70 -3.64 37.32 -25.31
C ASP A 70 -3.28 36.10 -24.44
N THR A 71 -3.40 36.22 -23.14
CA THR A 71 -3.41 35.08 -22.22
C THR A 71 -4.73 34.35 -22.42
N LYS A 72 -4.75 33.49 -23.44
CA LYS A 72 -5.79 32.49 -23.62
C LYS A 72 -5.99 31.83 -22.26
N PRO A 73 -7.23 31.88 -21.69
CA PRO A 73 -7.48 31.23 -20.40
C PRO A 73 -6.99 29.78 -20.48
N ALA A 74 -6.12 29.39 -19.57
CA ALA A 74 -5.67 28.01 -19.49
C ALA A 74 -6.92 27.13 -19.34
N ALA A 75 -7.07 26.16 -20.24
CA ALA A 75 -8.18 25.22 -20.18
C ALA A 75 -8.24 24.61 -18.78
N PRO A 76 -9.42 24.42 -18.18
CA PRO A 76 -9.55 23.86 -16.84
C PRO A 76 -8.81 22.51 -16.79
N GLN A 77 -7.77 22.45 -15.99
CA GLN A 77 -6.96 21.25 -15.86
C GLN A 77 -7.81 20.17 -15.20
N LYS A 78 -7.91 19.02 -15.87
CA LYS A 78 -8.57 17.84 -15.29
C LYS A 78 -7.92 17.49 -13.96
N PRO A 79 -8.68 17.30 -12.87
CA PRO A 79 -8.10 16.90 -11.59
C PRO A 79 -7.37 15.55 -11.72
N LEU A 80 -6.20 15.47 -11.09
CA LEU A 80 -5.35 14.28 -11.08
C LEU A 80 -6.09 13.12 -10.42
N ARG A 81 -6.28 12.00 -11.13
CA ARG A 81 -6.90 10.79 -10.59
C ARG A 81 -5.85 9.91 -9.91
N ILE A 82 -5.99 9.74 -8.59
CA ILE A 82 -5.07 8.93 -7.78
C ILE A 82 -5.62 7.51 -7.65
N GLY A 83 -4.84 6.54 -8.15
CA GLY A 83 -5.11 5.11 -7.98
C GLY A 83 -4.31 4.52 -6.84
N LEU A 84 -4.95 3.64 -6.04
CA LEU A 84 -4.32 2.88 -4.98
C LEU A 84 -4.23 1.42 -5.40
N ALA A 85 -3.02 0.91 -5.62
CA ALA A 85 -2.76 -0.49 -5.94
C ALA A 85 -2.32 -1.24 -4.67
N LEU A 86 -3.16 -2.16 -4.19
CA LEU A 86 -2.96 -2.91 -2.95
C LEU A 86 -2.50 -4.33 -3.27
N GLY A 87 -1.27 -4.66 -2.87
CA GLY A 87 -0.66 -5.95 -3.15
C GLY A 87 -1.18 -7.10 -2.30
N GLY A 88 -0.87 -8.33 -2.74
CA GLY A 88 -1.10 -9.56 -1.99
C GLY A 88 -0.05 -9.78 -0.90
N GLY A 89 -0.40 -10.59 0.12
CA GLY A 89 0.53 -10.89 1.22
C GLY A 89 -0.12 -11.59 2.42
N ALA A 90 -1.26 -12.22 2.24
CA ALA A 90 -2.01 -12.94 3.27
C ALA A 90 -2.22 -12.08 4.54
N ALA A 91 -1.85 -12.54 5.75
CA ALA A 91 -2.04 -11.78 7.00
C ALA A 91 -1.35 -10.41 7.01
N ARG A 92 -0.29 -10.20 6.23
CA ARG A 92 0.35 -8.88 6.06
C ARG A 92 -0.58 -7.82 5.45
N GLY A 93 -1.73 -8.24 4.89
CA GLY A 93 -2.78 -7.36 4.36
C GLY A 93 -3.33 -6.35 5.35
N PHE A 94 -3.23 -6.60 6.64
CA PHE A 94 -3.63 -5.62 7.66
C PHE A 94 -2.83 -4.30 7.56
N ALA A 95 -1.63 -4.32 7.02
CA ALA A 95 -0.84 -3.10 6.80
C ALA A 95 -1.50 -2.12 5.82
N HIS A 96 -2.28 -2.61 4.85
CA HIS A 96 -3.06 -1.75 3.95
C HIS A 96 -4.02 -0.84 4.71
N ILE A 97 -4.60 -1.34 5.81
CA ILE A 97 -5.52 -0.56 6.66
C ILE A 97 -4.77 0.63 7.27
N GLY A 98 -3.57 0.38 7.80
CA GLY A 98 -2.71 1.44 8.35
C GLY A 98 -2.33 2.49 7.30
N VAL A 99 -1.97 2.04 6.09
CA VAL A 99 -1.67 2.93 4.97
C VAL A 99 -2.88 3.82 4.64
N ILE A 100 -4.07 3.23 4.48
CA ILE A 100 -5.29 3.96 4.15
C ILE A 100 -5.61 4.99 5.25
N LYS A 101 -5.59 4.59 6.53
CA LYS A 101 -5.80 5.49 7.68
C LYS A 101 -4.86 6.68 7.65
N ALA A 102 -3.58 6.42 7.41
CA ALA A 102 -2.56 7.45 7.44
C ALA A 102 -2.62 8.40 6.23
N LEU A 103 -3.05 7.92 5.06
CA LEU A 103 -3.31 8.75 3.88
C LEU A 103 -4.54 9.64 4.10
N GLU A 104 -5.65 9.07 4.60
CA GLU A 104 -6.88 9.82 4.92
C GLU A 104 -6.63 10.90 5.98
N ALA A 105 -5.90 10.56 7.05
CA ALA A 105 -5.55 11.52 8.12
C ALA A 105 -4.76 12.74 7.61
N ARG A 106 -4.14 12.61 6.44
CA ARG A 106 -3.39 13.68 5.76
C ARG A 106 -4.16 14.36 4.63
N GLY A 107 -5.46 14.04 4.51
CA GLY A 107 -6.35 14.62 3.50
C GLY A 107 -6.13 14.11 2.09
N LEU A 108 -5.36 13.02 1.90
CA LEU A 108 -5.17 12.43 0.57
C LEU A 108 -6.36 11.56 0.21
N GLN A 109 -7.05 11.93 -0.85
CA GLN A 109 -8.17 11.16 -1.40
C GLN A 109 -7.69 10.25 -2.54
N VAL A 110 -8.25 9.06 -2.58
CA VAL A 110 -8.01 8.05 -3.61
C VAL A 110 -9.24 7.92 -4.48
N ASP A 111 -9.06 8.00 -5.80
CA ASP A 111 -10.15 8.01 -6.77
C ASP A 111 -10.55 6.62 -7.25
N LEU A 112 -9.60 5.67 -7.25
CA LEU A 112 -9.86 4.28 -7.64
C LEU A 112 -8.94 3.32 -6.90
N ILE A 113 -9.39 2.08 -6.73
CA ILE A 113 -8.66 1.04 -6.01
C ILE A 113 -8.51 -0.19 -6.90
N CYS A 114 -7.31 -0.77 -6.93
CA CYS A 114 -7.06 -2.06 -7.53
C CYS A 114 -6.37 -2.97 -6.49
N GLY A 115 -6.87 -4.18 -6.28
CA GLY A 115 -6.36 -5.08 -5.25
C GLY A 115 -6.10 -6.49 -5.76
N THR A 116 -5.06 -7.12 -5.20
CA THR A 116 -4.73 -8.52 -5.39
C THR A 116 -4.75 -9.25 -4.04
N SER A 117 -5.39 -10.42 -3.96
CA SER A 117 -5.41 -11.27 -2.76
C SER A 117 -5.84 -10.47 -1.51
N ALA A 118 -5.07 -10.44 -0.45
CA ALA A 118 -5.37 -9.64 0.75
C ALA A 118 -5.65 -8.16 0.42
N GLY A 119 -4.98 -7.60 -0.60
CA GLY A 119 -5.25 -6.25 -1.08
C GLY A 119 -6.64 -6.10 -1.72
N SER A 120 -7.21 -7.17 -2.28
CA SER A 120 -8.58 -7.14 -2.81
C SER A 120 -9.62 -7.08 -1.69
N VAL A 121 -9.38 -7.74 -0.56
CA VAL A 121 -10.25 -7.68 0.62
C VAL A 121 -10.33 -6.26 1.17
N VAL A 122 -9.16 -5.68 1.50
CA VAL A 122 -9.09 -4.32 2.06
C VAL A 122 -9.56 -3.29 1.03
N GLY A 123 -9.20 -3.50 -0.25
CA GLY A 123 -9.63 -2.67 -1.37
C GLY A 123 -11.15 -2.64 -1.55
N ALA A 124 -11.83 -3.78 -1.43
CA ALA A 124 -13.29 -3.86 -1.52
C ALA A 124 -13.98 -3.12 -0.36
N LEU A 125 -13.49 -3.29 0.86
CA LEU A 125 -13.98 -2.54 2.02
C LEU A 125 -13.79 -1.03 1.84
N TYR A 126 -12.63 -0.60 1.37
CA TYR A 126 -12.35 0.81 1.14
C TYR A 126 -13.15 1.39 -0.03
N ALA A 127 -13.30 0.63 -1.11
CA ALA A 127 -14.10 1.03 -2.28
C ALA A 127 -15.59 1.16 -1.96
N SER A 128 -16.11 0.43 -0.96
CA SER A 128 -17.49 0.55 -0.51
C SER A 128 -17.86 1.90 0.11
N GLY A 129 -16.84 2.71 0.46
CA GLY A 129 -16.99 3.99 1.13
C GLY A 129 -16.63 3.94 2.63
N MET A 130 -16.23 2.79 3.16
CA MET A 130 -15.70 2.70 4.52
C MET A 130 -14.41 3.50 4.64
N SER A 131 -14.26 4.24 5.74
CA SER A 131 -12.99 4.89 6.07
C SER A 131 -11.97 3.89 6.61
N GLY A 132 -10.70 4.26 6.57
CA GLY A 132 -9.63 3.45 7.14
C GLY A 132 -9.84 3.16 8.63
N LEU A 133 -10.45 4.08 9.40
CA LEU A 133 -10.82 3.84 10.79
C LEU A 133 -11.94 2.81 10.95
N GLN A 134 -12.95 2.83 10.08
CA GLN A 134 -14.03 1.84 10.09
C GLN A 134 -13.50 0.44 9.74
N ILE A 135 -12.63 0.35 8.72
CA ILE A 135 -11.97 -0.92 8.35
C ILE A 135 -11.08 -1.43 9.49
N ASN A 136 -10.35 -0.53 10.16
CA ASN A 136 -9.54 -0.89 11.33
C ASN A 136 -10.40 -1.47 12.45
N LYS A 137 -11.51 -0.84 12.78
CA LYS A 137 -12.45 -1.35 13.81
C LYS A 137 -12.96 -2.74 13.43
N LEU A 138 -13.35 -2.93 12.18
CA LEU A 138 -13.80 -4.22 11.65
C LEU A 138 -12.69 -5.28 11.76
N ALA A 139 -11.46 -4.96 11.38
CA ALA A 139 -10.32 -5.87 11.45
C ALA A 139 -10.00 -6.30 12.89
N LEU A 140 -10.15 -5.41 13.88
CA LEU A 140 -9.90 -5.73 15.28
C LEU A 140 -10.93 -6.70 15.88
N THR A 141 -12.16 -6.67 15.37
CA THR A 141 -13.26 -7.55 15.82
C THR A 141 -13.40 -8.82 14.98
N MET A 142 -12.64 -8.94 13.88
CA MET A 142 -12.69 -10.10 13.00
C MET A 142 -12.13 -11.34 13.69
N ASP A 143 -12.92 -12.40 13.74
CA ASP A 143 -12.45 -13.73 14.11
C ASP A 143 -11.89 -14.45 12.88
N GLN A 144 -10.67 -14.98 12.99
CA GLN A 144 -10.04 -15.75 11.92
C GLN A 144 -10.86 -16.98 11.52
N ALA A 145 -11.54 -17.60 12.48
CA ALA A 145 -12.40 -18.75 12.23
C ALA A 145 -13.58 -18.41 11.29
N SER A 146 -14.03 -17.15 11.31
CA SER A 146 -15.15 -16.70 10.47
C SER A 146 -14.82 -16.57 8.98
N ILE A 147 -13.53 -16.62 8.60
CA ILE A 147 -13.07 -16.54 7.21
C ILE A 147 -12.36 -17.82 6.73
N SER A 148 -12.30 -18.86 7.60
CA SER A 148 -11.62 -20.12 7.31
C SER A 148 -12.62 -21.26 7.30
N ASP A 149 -12.83 -21.85 6.12
CA ASP A 149 -13.68 -23.01 5.93
C ASP A 149 -12.85 -24.19 5.39
N TRP A 150 -12.77 -25.24 6.18
CA TRP A 150 -11.99 -26.43 5.84
C TRP A 150 -12.72 -27.29 4.81
N ALA A 151 -12.03 -27.63 3.73
CA ALA A 151 -12.50 -28.59 2.75
C ALA A 151 -12.20 -30.02 3.22
N MET A 152 -12.95 -31.01 2.69
CA MET A 152 -12.68 -32.42 3.00
C MET A 152 -11.33 -32.83 2.40
N PRO A 153 -10.35 -33.30 3.21
CA PRO A 153 -9.06 -33.76 2.71
C PRO A 153 -9.24 -34.87 1.68
N PHE A 154 -8.38 -34.88 0.65
CA PHE A 154 -8.34 -35.87 -0.43
C PHE A 154 -9.49 -35.89 -1.47
N ARG A 155 -10.52 -35.05 -1.30
CA ARG A 155 -11.64 -34.94 -2.29
C ARG A 155 -11.62 -33.62 -3.06
N THR A 156 -10.83 -32.67 -2.63
CA THR A 156 -10.82 -31.30 -3.15
C THR A 156 -9.42 -30.88 -3.58
N ARG A 157 -9.33 -29.89 -4.45
CA ARG A 157 -8.05 -29.36 -4.97
C ARG A 157 -7.41 -28.29 -4.06
N GLY A 158 -7.97 -28.09 -2.86
CA GLY A 158 -7.49 -27.18 -1.82
C GLY A 158 -7.93 -27.63 -0.45
N PHE A 159 -7.26 -27.16 0.60
CA PHE A 159 -7.60 -27.43 1.99
C PHE A 159 -8.77 -26.58 2.52
N LEU A 160 -8.99 -25.40 1.89
CA LEU A 160 -10.05 -24.44 2.23
C LEU A 160 -10.94 -24.20 1.02
N GLN A 161 -12.24 -24.08 1.25
CA GLN A 161 -13.18 -23.77 0.17
C GLN A 161 -13.20 -22.29 -0.19
N GLY A 162 -12.95 -21.40 0.80
CA GLY A 162 -12.98 -19.96 0.66
C GLY A 162 -14.40 -19.36 0.61
N VAL A 163 -15.43 -20.16 0.82
CA VAL A 163 -16.83 -19.71 0.86
C VAL A 163 -17.08 -18.82 2.08
N ALA A 164 -16.42 -19.12 3.20
CA ALA A 164 -16.49 -18.30 4.41
C ALA A 164 -15.98 -16.87 4.15
N LEU A 165 -14.84 -16.71 3.46
CA LEU A 165 -14.31 -15.41 3.06
C LEU A 165 -15.29 -14.67 2.13
N GLN A 166 -15.83 -15.38 1.13
CA GLN A 166 -16.84 -14.81 0.23
C GLN A 166 -18.07 -14.31 1.00
N SER A 167 -18.60 -15.13 1.91
CA SER A 167 -19.77 -14.79 2.73
C SER A 167 -19.47 -13.62 3.65
N TYR A 168 -18.29 -13.59 4.28
CA TYR A 168 -17.85 -12.49 5.12
C TYR A 168 -17.83 -11.15 4.34
N VAL A 169 -17.21 -11.15 3.16
CA VAL A 169 -17.14 -9.95 2.31
C VAL A 169 -18.54 -9.51 1.89
N ASN A 170 -19.36 -10.42 1.39
CA ASN A 170 -20.70 -10.11 0.91
C ASN A 170 -21.62 -9.60 2.03
N THR A 171 -21.57 -10.22 3.21
CA THR A 171 -22.33 -9.75 4.37
C THR A 171 -21.87 -8.36 4.82
N THR A 172 -20.57 -8.15 4.93
CA THR A 172 -20.00 -6.85 5.33
C THR A 172 -20.34 -5.73 4.35
N LEU A 173 -20.39 -6.05 3.06
CA LEU A 173 -20.70 -5.11 1.99
C LEU A 173 -22.18 -5.08 1.59
N HIS A 174 -23.06 -5.78 2.35
CA HIS A 174 -24.49 -5.88 2.05
C HIS A 174 -24.77 -6.34 0.62
N ASN A 175 -24.01 -7.36 0.16
CA ASN A 175 -24.06 -7.91 -1.21
C ASN A 175 -23.90 -6.86 -2.32
N ARG A 176 -23.16 -5.76 -2.05
CA ARG A 176 -22.94 -4.72 -3.03
C ARG A 176 -22.03 -5.22 -4.15
N PRO A 177 -22.48 -5.20 -5.42
CA PRO A 177 -21.65 -5.61 -6.54
C PRO A 177 -20.53 -4.60 -6.82
N ILE A 178 -19.47 -5.04 -7.50
CA ILE A 178 -18.25 -4.26 -7.74
C ILE A 178 -18.55 -2.92 -8.43
N GLU A 179 -19.38 -2.93 -9.45
CA GLU A 179 -19.75 -1.74 -10.24
C GLU A 179 -20.63 -0.72 -9.49
N LYS A 180 -21.09 -1.07 -8.29
CA LYS A 180 -21.88 -0.18 -7.41
C LYS A 180 -21.10 0.34 -6.21
N MET A 181 -19.79 0.11 -6.18
CA MET A 181 -18.94 0.65 -5.14
C MET A 181 -18.88 2.18 -5.20
N ALA A 182 -18.64 2.83 -4.07
CA ALA A 182 -18.52 4.28 -3.99
C ALA A 182 -17.30 4.82 -4.75
N ARG A 183 -16.25 3.98 -4.84
CA ARG A 183 -15.07 4.24 -5.67
C ARG A 183 -14.89 3.09 -6.67
N PRO A 184 -14.45 3.36 -7.91
CA PRO A 184 -14.10 2.31 -8.87
C PRO A 184 -13.17 1.28 -8.25
N LEU A 185 -13.57 0.01 -8.32
CA LEU A 185 -12.83 -1.13 -7.78
C LEU A 185 -12.43 -2.08 -8.90
N GLY A 186 -11.16 -2.50 -8.87
CA GLY A 186 -10.65 -3.61 -9.66
C GLY A 186 -10.08 -4.70 -8.76
N ILE A 187 -10.44 -5.94 -9.03
CA ILE A 187 -9.95 -7.11 -8.31
C ILE A 187 -9.23 -8.02 -9.30
N VAL A 188 -7.96 -8.30 -9.04
CA VAL A 188 -7.12 -9.11 -9.95
C VAL A 188 -7.11 -10.57 -9.49
N ALA A 189 -7.37 -11.48 -10.43
CA ALA A 189 -7.19 -12.92 -10.27
C ALA A 189 -6.43 -13.50 -11.47
N THR A 190 -6.10 -14.79 -11.42
CA THR A 190 -5.45 -15.52 -12.48
C THR A 190 -6.40 -16.57 -13.05
N ASP A 191 -6.63 -16.58 -14.36
CA ASP A 191 -7.30 -17.70 -15.04
C ASP A 191 -6.39 -18.93 -14.99
N LEU A 192 -6.83 -19.98 -14.31
CA LEU A 192 -6.02 -21.16 -14.04
C LEU A 192 -5.62 -21.91 -15.32
N ARG A 193 -6.42 -21.84 -16.35
CA ARG A 193 -6.19 -22.58 -17.60
C ARG A 193 -5.20 -21.87 -18.50
N SER A 194 -5.34 -20.54 -18.65
CA SER A 194 -4.53 -19.76 -19.57
C SER A 194 -3.31 -19.10 -18.91
N GLY A 195 -3.29 -18.99 -17.57
CA GLY A 195 -2.31 -18.22 -16.83
C GLY A 195 -2.44 -16.71 -17.03
N GLN A 196 -3.52 -16.25 -17.70
CA GLN A 196 -3.72 -14.83 -17.95
C GLN A 196 -4.34 -14.10 -16.75
N PRO A 197 -3.94 -12.85 -16.48
CA PRO A 197 -4.60 -12.04 -15.48
C PRO A 197 -6.01 -11.65 -15.93
N ILE A 198 -6.95 -11.69 -15.00
CA ILE A 198 -8.30 -11.15 -15.15
C ILE A 198 -8.50 -9.98 -14.15
N LEU A 199 -9.14 -8.92 -14.60
CA LEU A 199 -9.58 -7.80 -13.79
C LEU A 199 -11.09 -7.80 -13.64
N PHE A 200 -11.59 -8.16 -12.47
CA PHE A 200 -13.00 -8.06 -12.14
C PHE A 200 -13.35 -6.61 -11.76
N GLN A 201 -14.23 -5.99 -12.52
CA GLN A 201 -14.78 -4.65 -12.28
C GLN A 201 -16.31 -4.65 -12.19
N ARG A 202 -16.94 -5.83 -12.28
CA ARG A 202 -18.39 -6.05 -12.21
C ARG A 202 -18.68 -7.41 -11.57
N GLY A 203 -19.89 -7.55 -11.05
CA GLY A 203 -20.42 -8.78 -10.49
C GLY A 203 -20.27 -8.87 -8.98
N ASP A 204 -20.45 -10.09 -8.45
CA ASP A 204 -20.40 -10.37 -7.02
C ASP A 204 -19.00 -10.09 -6.44
N THR A 205 -18.94 -9.18 -5.49
CA THR A 205 -17.68 -8.73 -4.87
C THR A 205 -17.02 -9.84 -4.07
N GLY A 206 -17.78 -10.59 -3.29
CA GLY A 206 -17.23 -11.68 -2.47
C GLY A 206 -16.69 -12.83 -3.35
N VAL A 207 -17.37 -13.16 -4.44
CA VAL A 207 -16.90 -14.17 -5.42
C VAL A 207 -15.58 -13.72 -6.04
N ALA A 208 -15.46 -12.47 -6.49
CA ALA A 208 -14.24 -11.94 -7.08
C ALA A 208 -13.09 -11.87 -6.08
N VAL A 209 -13.36 -11.44 -4.83
CA VAL A 209 -12.37 -11.44 -3.75
C VAL A 209 -11.91 -12.86 -3.45
N ARG A 210 -12.84 -13.83 -3.34
CA ARG A 210 -12.51 -15.24 -3.15
C ARG A 210 -11.59 -15.74 -4.26
N ALA A 211 -11.91 -15.45 -5.53
CA ALA A 211 -11.07 -15.83 -6.68
C ALA A 211 -9.67 -15.23 -6.56
N SER A 212 -9.58 -13.94 -6.21
CA SER A 212 -8.32 -13.22 -6.02
C SER A 212 -7.47 -13.75 -4.86
N CYS A 213 -8.10 -14.37 -3.84
CA CYS A 213 -7.45 -14.93 -2.65
C CYS A 213 -7.22 -16.45 -2.74
N SER A 214 -7.61 -17.11 -3.84
CA SER A 214 -7.53 -18.56 -3.97
C SER A 214 -6.11 -19.03 -4.30
N VAL A 215 -5.22 -18.96 -3.27
CA VAL A 215 -3.85 -19.49 -3.36
C VAL A 215 -3.90 -20.97 -3.72
N PRO A 216 -3.26 -21.40 -4.83
CA PRO A 216 -3.25 -22.80 -5.25
C PRO A 216 -2.78 -23.74 -4.15
N SER A 217 -3.38 -24.91 -4.08
CA SER A 217 -3.18 -25.94 -3.04
C SER A 217 -3.71 -25.55 -1.65
N ILE A 218 -3.90 -24.29 -1.33
CA ILE A 218 -4.52 -23.86 -0.06
C ILE A 218 -6.02 -23.71 -0.23
N PHE A 219 -6.45 -23.00 -1.25
CA PHE A 219 -7.87 -22.80 -1.57
C PHE A 219 -8.27 -23.53 -2.84
N GLU A 220 -9.55 -23.90 -2.92
CA GLU A 220 -10.12 -24.38 -4.15
C GLU A 220 -10.18 -23.29 -5.21
N PRO A 221 -9.88 -23.59 -6.49
CA PRO A 221 -10.12 -22.67 -7.59
C PRO A 221 -11.59 -22.28 -7.68
N VAL A 222 -11.86 -21.00 -7.97
CA VAL A 222 -13.22 -20.45 -8.04
C VAL A 222 -13.75 -20.53 -9.48
N LYS A 223 -14.91 -21.15 -9.65
CA LYS A 223 -15.58 -21.24 -10.96
C LYS A 223 -16.48 -20.03 -11.19
N ILE A 224 -16.22 -19.27 -12.27
CA ILE A 224 -17.03 -18.13 -12.70
C ILE A 224 -17.17 -18.20 -14.22
N GLY A 225 -18.40 -18.24 -14.73
CA GLY A 225 -18.66 -18.19 -16.17
C GLY A 225 -17.97 -19.30 -17.00
N GLY A 226 -17.80 -20.50 -16.44
CA GLY A 226 -17.12 -21.62 -17.10
C GLY A 226 -15.58 -21.62 -17.01
N HIS A 227 -14.99 -20.60 -16.44
CA HIS A 227 -13.56 -20.49 -16.15
C HIS A 227 -13.25 -20.81 -14.68
N GLU A 228 -12.02 -21.22 -14.40
CA GLU A 228 -11.50 -21.41 -13.05
C GLU A 228 -10.44 -20.36 -12.74
N TYR A 229 -10.57 -19.73 -11.57
CA TYR A 229 -9.67 -18.65 -11.15
C TYR A 229 -8.97 -19.01 -9.86
N VAL A 230 -7.72 -18.57 -9.80
CA VAL A 230 -6.84 -18.69 -8.63
C VAL A 230 -6.23 -17.31 -8.28
N ASP A 231 -5.43 -17.25 -7.21
CA ASP A 231 -4.87 -16.02 -6.67
C ASP A 231 -4.19 -15.14 -7.74
N GLY A 232 -4.51 -13.86 -7.71
CA GLY A 232 -3.97 -12.88 -8.64
C GLY A 232 -2.46 -12.61 -8.44
N GLY A 233 -1.91 -12.98 -7.29
CA GLY A 233 -0.48 -12.83 -6.99
C GLY A 233 0.44 -13.62 -7.89
N LEU A 234 -0.08 -14.64 -8.60
CA LEU A 234 0.69 -15.38 -9.59
C LEU A 234 1.08 -14.54 -10.81
N VAL A 235 0.29 -13.54 -11.16
CA VAL A 235 0.44 -12.74 -12.39
C VAL A 235 0.59 -11.24 -12.15
N SER A 236 0.09 -10.73 -11.02
CA SER A 236 0.19 -9.32 -10.63
C SER A 236 0.19 -9.19 -9.10
N PRO A 237 1.33 -9.45 -8.44
CA PRO A 237 1.44 -9.39 -6.98
C PRO A 237 1.07 -8.03 -6.40
N VAL A 238 1.37 -6.93 -7.10
CA VAL A 238 0.97 -5.56 -6.75
C VAL A 238 0.40 -4.91 -8.01
N PRO A 239 -0.93 -4.72 -8.13
CA PRO A 239 -1.62 -4.49 -9.41
C PRO A 239 -1.53 -3.04 -9.91
N ALA A 240 -0.31 -2.48 -10.02
CA ALA A 240 -0.08 -1.10 -10.44
C ALA A 240 -0.48 -0.86 -11.91
N SER A 241 -0.18 -1.80 -12.80
CA SER A 241 -0.56 -1.75 -14.21
C SER A 241 -2.08 -1.72 -14.40
N PHE A 242 -2.81 -2.46 -13.55
CA PHE A 242 -4.27 -2.48 -13.58
C PHE A 242 -4.87 -1.17 -13.06
N ALA A 243 -4.29 -0.56 -12.03
CA ALA A 243 -4.71 0.76 -11.58
C ALA A 243 -4.54 1.81 -12.70
N ARG A 244 -3.44 1.76 -13.47
CA ARG A 244 -3.26 2.58 -14.69
C ARG A 244 -4.34 2.32 -15.73
N ARG A 245 -4.62 1.05 -16.04
CA ARG A 245 -5.66 0.66 -17.01
C ARG A 245 -7.07 1.11 -16.59
N MET A 246 -7.32 1.23 -15.28
CA MET A 246 -8.56 1.80 -14.72
C MET A 246 -8.61 3.34 -14.82
N GLY A 247 -7.56 3.96 -15.31
CA GLY A 247 -7.48 5.40 -15.58
C GLY A 247 -6.90 6.22 -14.43
N ALA A 248 -6.02 5.65 -13.60
CA ALA A 248 -5.22 6.43 -12.67
C ALA A 248 -4.16 7.25 -13.41
N ASP A 249 -4.14 8.56 -13.15
CA ASP A 249 -3.08 9.45 -13.61
C ASP A 249 -1.83 9.34 -12.70
N PHE A 250 -2.02 9.03 -11.41
CA PHE A 250 -0.96 8.78 -10.43
C PHE A 250 -1.27 7.49 -9.65
N VAL A 251 -0.33 6.56 -9.60
CA VAL A 251 -0.49 5.27 -8.91
C VAL A 251 0.36 5.21 -7.66
N ILE A 252 -0.29 5.09 -6.52
CA ILE A 252 0.34 4.74 -5.24
C ILE A 252 0.22 3.23 -5.08
N ALA A 253 1.34 2.52 -5.13
CA ALA A 253 1.40 1.08 -4.91
C ALA A 253 1.78 0.76 -3.47
N VAL A 254 1.09 -0.19 -2.85
CA VAL A 254 1.40 -0.67 -1.51
C VAL A 254 1.89 -2.11 -1.61
N ASP A 255 3.19 -2.29 -1.43
CA ASP A 255 3.86 -3.59 -1.49
C ASP A 255 4.03 -4.15 -0.07
N ILE A 256 3.27 -5.19 0.23
CA ILE A 256 3.31 -5.93 1.50
C ILE A 256 3.89 -7.33 1.35
N SER A 257 4.47 -7.64 0.20
CA SER A 257 5.09 -8.95 -0.04
C SER A 257 6.27 -9.19 0.91
N ALA A 258 6.55 -10.46 1.21
CA ALA A 258 7.74 -10.81 1.95
C ALA A 258 9.01 -10.42 1.16
N ASN A 259 10.06 -10.06 1.89
CA ASN A 259 11.40 -10.13 1.31
C ASN A 259 11.83 -11.60 1.32
N PRO A 260 12.15 -12.22 0.17
CA PRO A 260 12.58 -13.61 0.12
C PRO A 260 13.76 -13.94 1.06
N GLU A 261 14.67 -12.99 1.27
CA GLU A 261 15.87 -13.18 2.10
C GLU A 261 15.57 -13.23 3.61
N THR A 262 14.49 -12.60 4.03
CA THR A 262 14.13 -12.46 5.46
C THR A 262 12.82 -13.14 5.81
N ALA A 263 12.17 -13.81 4.84
CA ALA A 263 10.89 -14.47 5.05
C ALA A 263 11.00 -15.64 6.03
N LEU A 264 10.11 -15.67 7.00
CA LEU A 264 9.97 -16.82 7.91
C LEU A 264 9.34 -17.98 7.14
N THR A 265 9.97 -19.14 7.17
CA THR A 265 9.51 -20.38 6.52
C THR A 265 9.33 -21.48 7.56
N GLN A 266 8.45 -21.24 8.53
CA GLN A 266 8.25 -22.14 9.67
C GLN A 266 7.21 -23.23 9.42
N SER A 267 6.32 -23.01 8.44
CA SER A 267 5.27 -23.95 8.08
C SER A 267 5.27 -24.27 6.59
N SER A 268 4.62 -25.38 6.19
CA SER A 268 4.42 -25.71 4.78
C SER A 268 3.67 -24.59 4.02
N PHE A 269 2.80 -23.87 4.70
CA PHE A 269 2.10 -22.71 4.15
C PHE A 269 3.08 -21.55 3.87
N ASP A 270 4.00 -21.28 4.80
CA ASP A 270 5.02 -20.24 4.61
C ASP A 270 5.96 -20.58 3.46
N VAL A 271 6.37 -21.86 3.32
CA VAL A 271 7.18 -22.32 2.19
C VAL A 271 6.46 -22.13 0.86
N LEU A 272 5.16 -22.43 0.80
CA LEU A 272 4.35 -22.22 -0.40
C LEU A 272 4.23 -20.72 -0.75
N LEU A 273 3.93 -19.87 0.23
CA LEU A 273 3.90 -18.42 0.05
C LEU A 273 5.26 -17.87 -0.38
N GLN A 274 6.35 -18.40 0.19
CA GLN A 274 7.71 -18.03 -0.20
C GLN A 274 8.00 -18.41 -1.64
N THR A 275 7.55 -19.58 -2.10
CA THR A 275 7.70 -20.00 -3.50
C THR A 275 7.00 -19.02 -4.44
N PHE A 276 5.76 -18.60 -4.14
CA PHE A 276 5.06 -17.57 -4.92
C PHE A 276 5.77 -16.22 -4.85
N THR A 277 6.31 -15.86 -3.69
CA THR A 277 7.07 -14.60 -3.52
C THR A 277 8.30 -14.58 -4.43
N ILE A 278 9.08 -15.69 -4.45
CA ILE A 278 10.25 -15.82 -5.31
C ILE A 278 9.86 -15.73 -6.80
N MET A 279 8.86 -16.51 -7.23
CA MET A 279 8.39 -16.51 -8.62
C MET A 279 7.83 -15.14 -9.03
N GLY A 280 7.07 -14.49 -8.15
CA GLY A 280 6.44 -13.19 -8.39
C GLY A 280 7.41 -12.00 -8.32
N GLN A 281 8.64 -12.17 -7.83
CA GLN A 281 9.57 -11.06 -7.58
C GLN A 281 9.90 -10.27 -8.86
N THR A 282 10.20 -10.96 -9.95
CA THR A 282 10.52 -10.32 -11.23
C THR A 282 9.31 -9.56 -11.79
N ILE A 283 8.13 -10.18 -11.75
CA ILE A 283 6.88 -9.57 -12.21
C ILE A 283 6.58 -8.32 -11.40
N LYS A 284 6.66 -8.41 -10.08
CA LYS A 284 6.42 -7.31 -9.16
C LYS A 284 7.38 -6.15 -9.40
N THR A 285 8.68 -6.42 -9.52
CA THR A 285 9.69 -5.39 -9.76
C THR A 285 9.40 -4.64 -11.04
N TYR A 286 9.19 -5.36 -12.15
CA TYR A 286 8.83 -4.76 -13.43
C TYR A 286 7.54 -3.92 -13.36
N GLU A 287 6.51 -4.44 -12.69
CA GLU A 287 5.21 -3.79 -12.57
C GLU A 287 5.31 -2.49 -11.76
N LEU A 288 6.05 -2.51 -10.64
CA LEU A 288 6.25 -1.34 -9.80
C LEU A 288 7.12 -0.27 -10.49
N GLU A 289 8.21 -0.65 -11.13
CA GLU A 289 9.09 0.30 -11.82
C GLU A 289 8.39 0.99 -12.99
N LYS A 290 7.55 0.26 -13.71
CA LYS A 290 6.92 0.76 -14.94
C LYS A 290 5.61 1.52 -14.68
N TYR A 291 4.84 1.13 -13.69
CA TYR A 291 3.46 1.59 -13.54
C TYR A 291 3.15 2.31 -12.23
N ALA A 292 4.01 2.21 -11.20
CA ALA A 292 3.81 2.91 -9.96
C ALA A 292 4.59 4.24 -9.94
N ASP A 293 3.93 5.34 -9.59
CA ASP A 293 4.62 6.63 -9.39
C ASP A 293 5.21 6.70 -7.99
N PHE A 294 4.56 6.03 -7.04
CA PHE A 294 5.01 5.99 -5.66
C PHE A 294 4.76 4.62 -5.05
N VAL A 295 5.76 4.09 -4.33
CA VAL A 295 5.67 2.78 -3.67
C VAL A 295 5.82 2.93 -2.18
N ILE A 296 4.82 2.45 -1.43
CA ILE A 296 4.83 2.36 0.04
C ILE A 296 5.13 0.92 0.42
N ARG A 297 6.20 0.72 1.20
CA ARG A 297 6.58 -0.59 1.75
C ARG A 297 6.57 -0.53 3.28
N PRO A 298 5.49 -1.01 3.92
CA PRO A 298 5.48 -1.22 5.36
C PRO A 298 6.57 -2.19 5.80
N ASN A 299 7.18 -1.97 6.95
CA ASN A 299 8.18 -2.89 7.50
C ASN A 299 7.49 -4.08 8.17
N LEU A 300 7.42 -5.21 7.46
CA LEU A 300 6.74 -6.43 7.89
C LEU A 300 7.72 -7.63 7.96
N ALA A 301 9.03 -7.38 8.08
CA ALA A 301 10.06 -8.41 8.04
C ALA A 301 9.91 -9.48 9.14
N ALA A 302 9.39 -9.08 10.31
CA ALA A 302 9.16 -9.98 11.44
C ALA A 302 7.81 -10.72 11.40
N MET A 303 6.99 -10.49 10.36
CA MET A 303 5.63 -11.05 10.29
C MET A 303 5.53 -12.18 9.26
N SER A 304 5.11 -13.36 9.71
CA SER A 304 4.71 -14.44 8.79
C SER A 304 3.41 -14.09 8.06
N GLY A 305 3.26 -14.59 6.83
CA GLY A 305 2.01 -14.49 6.07
C GLY A 305 0.84 -15.27 6.71
N SER A 306 1.12 -16.21 7.61
CA SER A 306 0.11 -17.00 8.33
C SER A 306 -0.27 -16.41 9.70
N ASP A 307 0.42 -15.39 10.18
CA ASP A 307 0.21 -14.84 11.53
C ASP A 307 -0.83 -13.71 11.56
N PHE A 308 -2.09 -14.09 11.67
CA PHE A 308 -3.21 -13.14 11.83
C PHE A 308 -3.27 -12.49 13.23
N GLY A 309 -2.51 -13.00 14.20
CA GLY A 309 -2.42 -12.42 15.55
C GLY A 309 -1.70 -11.09 15.57
N GLN A 310 -0.77 -10.86 14.64
CA GLN A 310 0.01 -9.62 14.55
C GLN A 310 -0.70 -8.47 13.81
N ARG A 311 -2.02 -8.51 13.70
CA ARG A 311 -2.80 -7.49 12.96
C ARG A 311 -2.51 -6.06 13.40
N ASN A 312 -2.38 -5.82 14.71
CA ASN A 312 -2.08 -4.49 15.25
C ASN A 312 -0.69 -3.99 14.83
N ALA A 313 0.31 -4.87 14.88
CA ALA A 313 1.67 -4.54 14.45
C ALA A 313 1.72 -4.23 12.94
N ALA A 314 0.99 -5.00 12.13
CA ALA A 314 0.91 -4.75 10.70
C ALA A 314 0.22 -3.40 10.38
N ILE A 315 -0.91 -3.10 11.04
CA ILE A 315 -1.60 -1.82 10.87
C ILE A 315 -0.66 -0.66 11.22
N LEU A 316 0.03 -0.74 12.38
CA LEU A 316 0.99 0.27 12.81
C LEU A 316 2.12 0.44 11.78
N ALA A 317 2.70 -0.65 11.29
CA ALA A 317 3.74 -0.61 10.26
C ALA A 317 3.28 0.11 8.98
N GLY A 318 2.00 -0.04 8.61
CA GLY A 318 1.39 0.71 7.51
C GLY A 318 1.33 2.22 7.78
N GLU A 319 0.91 2.62 8.98
CA GLU A 319 0.84 4.03 9.40
C GLU A 319 2.24 4.68 9.42
N GLU A 320 3.22 3.99 10.00
CA GLU A 320 4.61 4.44 10.08
C GLU A 320 5.25 4.59 8.69
N ALA A 321 4.97 3.65 7.77
CA ALA A 321 5.48 3.74 6.41
C ALA A 321 4.99 5.00 5.70
N VAL A 322 3.70 5.33 5.83
CA VAL A 322 3.16 6.59 5.29
C VAL A 322 3.76 7.79 6.01
N ALA A 323 3.84 7.77 7.35
CA ALA A 323 4.40 8.89 8.11
C ALA A 323 5.82 9.24 7.65
N ARG A 324 6.65 8.23 7.41
CA ARG A 324 8.03 8.38 6.94
C ARG A 324 8.10 8.91 5.50
N LEU A 325 7.22 8.46 4.62
CA LEU A 325 7.31 8.70 3.18
C LEU A 325 6.41 9.85 2.68
N TYR A 326 5.57 10.43 3.53
CA TYR A 326 4.54 11.39 3.09
C TYR A 326 5.10 12.66 2.49
N GLY A 327 6.25 13.15 2.99
CA GLY A 327 6.93 14.31 2.42
C GLY A 327 7.31 14.09 0.95
N ASP A 328 7.85 12.90 0.65
CA ASP A 328 8.26 12.52 -0.69
C ASP A 328 7.05 12.30 -1.61
N LEU A 329 6.01 11.66 -1.08
CA LEU A 329 4.75 11.48 -1.80
C LEU A 329 4.14 12.82 -2.19
N ARG A 330 4.11 13.79 -1.27
CA ARG A 330 3.59 15.13 -1.54
C ARG A 330 4.37 15.85 -2.64
N ARG A 331 5.71 15.76 -2.62
CA ARG A 331 6.55 16.33 -3.67
C ARG A 331 6.23 15.72 -5.03
N LYS A 332 6.24 14.38 -5.12
CA LYS A 332 5.92 13.69 -6.37
C LYS A 332 4.52 14.00 -6.90
N LEU A 333 3.53 14.13 -6.03
CA LEU A 333 2.18 14.54 -6.43
C LEU A 333 2.14 15.98 -6.95
N ALA A 334 2.92 16.89 -6.36
CA ALA A 334 3.01 18.27 -6.82
C ALA A 334 3.68 18.33 -8.21
N ASP A 335 4.79 17.62 -8.41
CA ASP A 335 5.54 17.55 -9.66
C ASP A 335 4.72 16.91 -10.80
N HIS A 336 3.79 16.02 -10.47
CA HIS A 336 2.93 15.32 -11.44
C HIS A 336 1.76 16.19 -11.95
N ARG A 337 1.45 17.29 -11.29
CA ARG A 337 0.38 18.20 -11.75
C ARG A 337 0.86 18.97 -12.97
N PRO A 338 0.11 18.97 -14.10
CA PRO A 338 0.45 19.78 -15.26
C PRO A 338 0.50 21.25 -14.84
N GLY A 339 1.62 21.91 -15.03
CA GLY A 339 1.85 23.32 -14.69
C GLY A 339 2.85 23.59 -13.56
N ALA A 340 3.38 22.57 -12.86
CA ALA A 340 4.39 22.76 -11.82
C ALA A 340 5.81 23.05 -12.38
N ALA A 341 6.01 22.90 -13.67
CA ALA A 341 7.32 23.11 -14.34
C ALA A 341 7.59 24.56 -14.76
N ALA A 342 6.74 25.53 -14.37
CA ALA A 342 6.85 26.94 -14.78
C ALA A 342 6.70 27.93 -13.61
N ALA A 343 7.25 27.59 -12.44
CA ALA A 343 7.33 28.53 -11.30
C ALA A 343 8.75 28.57 -10.73
#